data_81b4b4283e51ba2ab897b2a1403375d5
#
_entry.id   81b4b4283e51ba2ab897b2a1403375d5
#
_cell.length_a   1.000
_cell.length_b   1.000
_cell.length_c   1.000
_cell.angle_alpha   90.00
_cell.angle_beta   90.00
_cell.angle_gamma   90.00
#
_symmetry.space_group_name_H-M   'P 1'
#
loop_
_entity.id
_entity.type
_entity.pdbx_description
1 polymer ?
#
loop_
_entity_poly.entity_id
_entity_poly.type
_entity_poly.pdbx_seq_one_letter_code
_entity_poly.pdbx_strand_id
1 'polypeptide(L)'
;MTEHLSVDPSTSPDGFAIRRRLFFAIPVVGFAVLTGLFALGLREDPSKIPSTLVGHAVPKFSLPPVKGRTLGLSSDNLVGEVSLVNVFASWCVACRAEHPLFMRLAKDKTVPIHGINYKDAPDDAARWLNTMGDPYTRTGADRDGRVAIDWGVYGVPETFVIDATGHIAYKQIGAITEEALTTTILPLIARLRKSEKGAGP
;
A
#
# COMPACT_ATOMS: atom_id res chain seq x y z
N MET A 1 1.90 -85.85 -36.19
CA MET A 1 0.79 -85.06 -35.69
C MET A 1 1.42 -83.85 -35.00
N THR A 2 1.72 -82.84 -35.80
CA THR A 2 2.45 -81.63 -35.33
C THR A 2 1.47 -80.47 -35.43
N GLU A 3 1.06 -79.95 -34.25
CA GLU A 3 0.15 -78.86 -34.09
C GLU A 3 0.92 -77.52 -34.14
N HIS A 4 0.67 -76.75 -35.20
CA HIS A 4 1.26 -75.41 -35.37
C HIS A 4 0.49 -74.41 -34.51
N LEU A 5 1.09 -73.92 -33.44
CA LEU A 5 0.61 -72.79 -32.69
C LEU A 5 0.89 -71.48 -33.49
N SER A 6 -0.16 -70.91 -34.03
CA SER A 6 -0.13 -69.57 -34.64
C SER A 6 -0.02 -68.50 -33.53
N VAL A 7 1.09 -67.83 -33.47
CA VAL A 7 1.26 -66.62 -32.65
C VAL A 7 0.70 -65.41 -33.43
N ASP A 8 -0.29 -64.79 -32.87
CA ASP A 8 -0.92 -63.58 -33.42
C ASP A 8 -0.03 -62.33 -33.10
N PRO A 9 0.49 -61.61 -34.11
CA PRO A 9 1.39 -60.47 -33.89
C PRO A 9 0.67 -59.13 -33.91
N SER A 10 -0.42 -58.93 -33.15
CA SER A 10 -1.16 -57.67 -33.20
C SER A 10 -1.32 -56.96 -31.83
N THR A 11 -0.28 -56.94 -31.05
CA THR A 11 -0.17 -56.03 -29.89
C THR A 11 0.97 -55.06 -30.15
N SER A 12 0.73 -53.94 -30.80
CA SER A 12 1.74 -52.91 -31.00
C SER A 12 2.09 -52.27 -29.65
N PRO A 13 3.38 -52.27 -29.28
CA PRO A 13 3.84 -51.73 -27.98
C PRO A 13 3.75 -50.21 -27.86
N ASP A 14 3.36 -49.50 -28.91
CA ASP A 14 3.39 -48.02 -29.00
C ASP A 14 2.29 -47.31 -28.22
N GLY A 15 1.12 -47.93 -28.08
CA GLY A 15 0.00 -47.34 -27.35
C GLY A 15 0.22 -47.14 -25.84
N PHE A 16 1.00 -48.00 -25.20
CA PHE A 16 1.26 -47.93 -23.78
C PHE A 16 2.30 -46.83 -23.42
N ALA A 17 3.31 -46.68 -24.28
CA ALA A 17 4.33 -45.64 -24.13
C ALA A 17 3.77 -44.23 -24.32
N ILE A 18 2.82 -44.03 -25.28
CA ILE A 18 2.15 -42.76 -25.53
C ILE A 18 1.25 -42.40 -24.37
N ARG A 19 0.44 -43.32 -23.84
CA ARG A 19 -0.44 -43.06 -22.69
C ARG A 19 0.37 -42.66 -21.45
N ARG A 20 1.50 -43.32 -21.20
CA ARG A 20 2.40 -43.02 -20.06
C ARG A 20 3.04 -41.65 -20.22
N ARG A 21 3.50 -41.27 -21.42
CA ARG A 21 4.02 -39.91 -21.70
C ARG A 21 2.96 -38.83 -21.50
N LEU A 22 1.72 -39.08 -21.96
CA LEU A 22 0.61 -38.16 -21.78
C LEU A 22 0.25 -37.96 -20.31
N PHE A 23 0.27 -39.02 -19.53
CA PHE A 23 -0.01 -38.98 -18.08
C PHE A 23 0.99 -38.10 -17.31
N PHE A 24 2.26 -38.08 -17.70
CA PHE A 24 3.27 -37.19 -17.12
C PHE A 24 3.28 -35.78 -17.75
N ALA A 25 2.82 -35.65 -18.99
CA ALA A 25 2.76 -34.34 -19.65
C ALA A 25 1.63 -33.45 -19.09
N ILE A 26 0.49 -34.02 -18.70
CA ILE A 26 -0.66 -33.27 -18.19
C ILE A 26 -0.30 -32.43 -16.95
N PRO A 27 0.31 -32.96 -15.88
CA PRO A 27 0.67 -32.13 -14.73
C PRO A 27 1.73 -31.08 -15.05
N VAL A 28 2.67 -31.38 -15.96
CA VAL A 28 3.70 -30.42 -16.37
C VAL A 28 3.06 -29.24 -17.15
N VAL A 29 2.16 -29.53 -18.09
CA VAL A 29 1.43 -28.50 -18.81
C VAL A 29 0.52 -27.70 -17.87
N GLY A 30 -0.19 -28.38 -16.95
CA GLY A 30 -1.00 -27.75 -15.93
C GLY A 30 -0.19 -26.77 -15.06
N PHE A 31 0.99 -27.22 -14.63
CA PHE A 31 1.91 -26.37 -13.84
C PHE A 31 2.42 -25.17 -14.66
N ALA A 32 2.80 -25.39 -15.91
CA ALA A 32 3.26 -24.31 -16.80
C ALA A 32 2.18 -23.27 -17.03
N VAL A 33 0.93 -23.70 -17.28
CA VAL A 33 -0.23 -22.81 -17.44
C VAL A 33 -0.49 -22.02 -16.14
N LEU A 34 -0.47 -22.70 -14.99
CA LEU A 34 -0.68 -22.06 -13.70
C LEU A 34 0.40 -21.02 -13.41
N THR A 35 1.66 -21.38 -13.65
CA THR A 35 2.80 -20.45 -13.50
C THR A 35 2.66 -19.24 -14.43
N GLY A 36 2.23 -19.45 -15.67
CA GLY A 36 1.97 -18.37 -16.61
C GLY A 36 0.85 -17.43 -16.14
N LEU A 37 -0.24 -17.98 -15.62
CA LEU A 37 -1.35 -17.19 -15.05
C LEU A 37 -0.91 -16.39 -13.83
N PHE A 38 -0.12 -16.99 -12.92
CA PHE A 38 0.44 -16.27 -11.79
C PHE A 38 1.41 -15.16 -12.22
N ALA A 39 2.27 -15.43 -13.20
CA ALA A 39 3.21 -14.42 -13.72
C ALA A 39 2.48 -13.23 -14.37
N LEU A 40 1.33 -13.46 -15.01
CA LEU A 40 0.48 -12.39 -15.53
C LEU A 40 -0.21 -11.63 -14.39
N GLY A 41 -0.74 -12.33 -13.39
CA GLY A 41 -1.41 -11.72 -12.24
C GLY A 41 -0.46 -10.87 -11.37
N LEU A 42 0.82 -11.25 -11.25
CA LEU A 42 1.83 -10.49 -10.51
C LEU A 42 2.27 -9.18 -11.22
N ARG A 43 1.85 -8.96 -12.46
CA ARG A 43 2.10 -7.69 -13.18
C ARG A 43 1.09 -6.59 -12.81
N GLU A 44 -0.03 -6.96 -12.22
CA GLU A 44 -0.99 -5.96 -11.73
C GLU A 44 -0.43 -5.29 -10.49
N ASP A 45 -0.44 -3.96 -10.50
CA ASP A 45 0.04 -3.14 -9.39
C ASP A 45 -1.01 -3.17 -8.25
N PRO A 46 -0.72 -3.80 -7.09
CA PRO A 46 -1.66 -3.90 -5.98
C PRO A 46 -2.00 -2.55 -5.34
N SER A 47 -1.24 -1.50 -5.63
CA SER A 47 -1.50 -0.15 -5.14
C SER A 47 -2.73 0.50 -5.78
N LYS A 48 -3.26 -0.07 -6.87
CA LYS A 48 -4.44 0.44 -7.60
C LYS A 48 -5.78 -0.03 -7.06
N ILE A 49 -5.81 -0.75 -5.93
CA ILE A 49 -7.08 -1.14 -5.31
C ILE A 49 -7.76 0.12 -4.76
N PRO A 50 -8.94 0.54 -5.28
CA PRO A 50 -9.64 1.71 -4.76
C PRO A 50 -9.98 1.48 -3.29
N SER A 51 -9.50 2.36 -2.40
CA SER A 51 -9.95 2.35 -1.01
C SER A 51 -11.41 2.74 -0.96
N THR A 52 -12.23 1.96 -0.27
CA THR A 52 -13.65 2.26 -0.04
C THR A 52 -13.86 3.57 0.73
N LEU A 53 -12.81 4.10 1.35
CA LEU A 53 -12.85 5.37 2.10
C LEU A 53 -12.56 6.61 1.26
N VAL A 54 -12.09 6.46 0.01
CA VAL A 54 -11.91 7.61 -0.88
C VAL A 54 -13.25 8.24 -1.19
N GLY A 55 -13.36 9.55 -1.03
CA GLY A 55 -14.61 10.32 -1.13
C GLY A 55 -15.42 10.39 0.17
N HIS A 56 -15.00 9.72 1.25
CA HIS A 56 -15.66 9.75 2.54
C HIS A 56 -14.89 10.59 3.56
N ALA A 57 -15.61 11.10 4.55
CA ALA A 57 -15.01 11.79 5.68
C ALA A 57 -14.07 10.83 6.45
N VAL A 58 -12.95 11.38 6.94
CA VAL A 58 -12.04 10.62 7.80
C VAL A 58 -12.78 10.07 9.01
N PRO A 59 -12.54 8.82 9.42
CA PRO A 59 -13.09 8.26 10.65
C PRO A 59 -12.73 9.14 11.85
N LYS A 60 -13.62 9.26 12.82
CA LYS A 60 -13.36 10.03 14.04
C LYS A 60 -12.31 9.35 14.90
N PHE A 61 -11.27 10.09 15.26
CA PHE A 61 -10.21 9.61 16.14
C PHE A 61 -9.56 10.75 16.92
N SER A 62 -8.85 10.39 17.99
CA SER A 62 -7.98 11.30 18.75
C SER A 62 -6.81 10.47 19.30
N LEU A 63 -5.61 10.81 18.90
CA LEU A 63 -4.37 10.14 19.28
C LEU A 63 -3.46 11.09 20.08
N PRO A 64 -2.83 10.60 21.16
CA PRO A 64 -1.79 11.35 21.85
C PRO A 64 -0.59 11.57 20.91
N PRO A 65 0.25 12.59 21.19
CA PRO A 65 1.46 12.81 20.41
C PRO A 65 2.45 11.64 20.55
N VAL A 66 3.29 11.45 19.55
CA VAL A 66 4.47 10.60 19.66
C VAL A 66 5.36 11.15 20.79
N LYS A 67 5.99 10.27 21.58
CA LYS A 67 6.87 10.64 22.69
C LYS A 67 7.88 11.72 22.28
N GLY A 68 7.96 12.78 23.08
CA GLY A 68 8.82 13.94 22.80
C GLY A 68 8.24 14.95 21.81
N ARG A 69 7.00 14.77 21.36
CA ARG A 69 6.22 15.73 20.58
C ARG A 69 5.12 16.34 21.43
N THR A 70 4.68 17.54 21.10
CA THR A 70 3.71 18.30 21.91
C THR A 70 2.29 18.24 21.34
N LEU A 71 2.16 18.03 20.03
CA LEU A 71 0.88 18.10 19.33
C LEU A 71 0.44 16.70 18.89
N GLY A 72 -0.65 16.21 19.52
CA GLY A 72 -1.37 15.02 19.07
C GLY A 72 -2.14 15.25 17.78
N LEU A 73 -2.74 14.22 17.25
CA LEU A 73 -3.51 14.27 16.01
C LEU A 73 -4.93 13.73 16.24
N SER A 74 -5.90 14.50 15.78
CA SER A 74 -7.32 14.10 15.76
C SER A 74 -7.96 14.39 14.41
N SER A 75 -9.10 13.79 14.14
CA SER A 75 -9.89 14.07 12.94
C SER A 75 -10.20 15.55 12.76
N ASP A 76 -10.38 16.30 13.86
CA ASP A 76 -10.71 17.73 13.80
C ASP A 76 -9.53 18.59 13.35
N ASN A 77 -8.30 18.10 13.46
CA ASN A 77 -7.10 18.75 12.95
C ASN A 77 -6.91 18.61 11.43
N LEU A 78 -7.75 17.83 10.78
CA LEU A 78 -7.70 17.55 9.34
C LEU A 78 -8.75 18.35 8.55
N VAL A 79 -9.40 19.30 9.18
CA VAL A 79 -10.39 20.21 8.56
C VAL A 79 -9.78 21.60 8.47
N GLY A 80 -10.07 22.33 7.39
CA GLY A 80 -9.66 23.72 7.18
C GLY A 80 -8.63 23.94 6.08
N GLU A 81 -7.80 22.94 5.80
CA GLU A 81 -6.84 23.01 4.69
C GLU A 81 -6.51 21.63 4.13
N VAL A 82 -6.10 21.57 2.86
CA VAL A 82 -5.60 20.32 2.23
C VAL A 82 -4.33 19.90 2.92
N SER A 83 -4.27 18.63 3.36
CA SER A 83 -3.13 18.07 4.08
C SER A 83 -2.77 16.65 3.62
N LEU A 84 -1.59 16.19 4.00
CA LEU A 84 -1.16 14.80 3.89
C LEU A 84 -1.21 14.14 5.27
N VAL A 85 -1.69 12.90 5.31
CA VAL A 85 -1.57 12.03 6.50
C VAL A 85 -0.77 10.80 6.09
N ASN A 86 0.42 10.65 6.67
CA ASN A 86 1.30 9.52 6.45
C ASN A 86 1.24 8.57 7.64
N VAL A 87 0.97 7.30 7.37
CA VAL A 87 1.01 6.23 8.37
C VAL A 87 2.36 5.54 8.30
N PHE A 88 3.12 5.60 9.38
CA PHE A 88 4.51 5.18 9.42
C PHE A 88 4.86 4.42 10.70
N ALA A 89 6.02 3.75 10.71
CA ALA A 89 6.60 3.15 11.89
C ALA A 89 8.14 3.17 11.82
N SER A 90 8.81 3.20 12.97
CA SER A 90 10.28 3.19 13.05
C SER A 90 10.91 1.91 12.51
N TRP A 91 10.22 0.78 12.65
CA TRP A 91 10.64 -0.54 12.17
C TRP A 91 10.41 -0.75 10.66
N CYS A 92 9.75 0.18 9.99
CA CYS A 92 9.37 0.08 8.58
C CYS A 92 10.51 0.53 7.66
N VAL A 93 11.09 -0.38 6.89
CA VAL A 93 12.18 -0.09 5.95
C VAL A 93 11.73 0.82 4.81
N ALA A 94 10.54 0.57 4.24
CA ALA A 94 9.97 1.38 3.16
C ALA A 94 9.63 2.81 3.62
N CYS A 95 9.20 2.99 4.89
CA CYS A 95 8.98 4.31 5.47
C CYS A 95 10.28 5.13 5.54
N ARG A 96 11.40 4.46 5.84
CA ARG A 96 12.73 5.08 5.83
C ARG A 96 13.14 5.53 4.43
N ALA A 97 12.79 4.76 3.42
CA ALA A 97 13.13 5.08 2.03
C ALA A 97 12.37 6.33 1.52
N GLU A 98 11.10 6.52 1.89
CA GLU A 98 10.31 7.69 1.48
C GLU A 98 10.54 8.94 2.36
N HIS A 99 11.08 8.79 3.57
CA HIS A 99 11.22 9.86 4.56
C HIS A 99 11.94 11.12 4.06
N PRO A 100 13.04 11.02 3.28
CA PRO A 100 13.71 12.20 2.71
C PRO A 100 12.77 13.06 1.83
N LEU A 101 11.80 12.43 1.18
CA LEU A 101 10.80 13.11 0.36
C LEU A 101 9.88 13.96 1.24
N PHE A 102 9.39 13.42 2.35
CA PHE A 102 8.59 14.18 3.32
C PHE A 102 9.38 15.31 3.96
N MET A 103 10.65 15.10 4.29
CA MET A 103 11.54 16.14 4.82
C MET A 103 11.69 17.32 3.84
N ARG A 104 11.78 17.04 2.54
CA ARG A 104 11.82 18.07 1.48
C ARG A 104 10.50 18.83 1.40
N LEU A 105 9.37 18.13 1.34
CA LEU A 105 8.03 18.74 1.31
C LEU A 105 7.78 19.65 2.52
N ALA A 106 8.18 19.21 3.71
CA ALA A 106 8.05 19.97 4.95
C ALA A 106 8.94 21.23 4.94
N LYS A 107 10.19 21.12 4.48
CA LYS A 107 11.11 22.24 4.34
C LYS A 107 10.57 23.29 3.38
N ASP A 108 10.01 22.87 2.26
CA ASP A 108 9.46 23.74 1.22
C ASP A 108 8.06 24.26 1.59
N LYS A 109 7.50 23.83 2.73
CA LYS A 109 6.13 24.16 3.20
C LYS A 109 5.09 23.93 2.12
N THR A 110 5.27 22.91 1.31
CA THR A 110 4.41 22.61 0.16
C THR A 110 2.99 22.28 0.60
N VAL A 111 2.84 21.49 1.68
CA VAL A 111 1.57 21.05 2.24
C VAL A 111 1.80 20.64 3.70
N PRO A 112 0.84 20.88 4.62
CA PRO A 112 0.91 20.32 5.96
C PRO A 112 0.97 18.79 5.91
N ILE A 113 1.86 18.21 6.70
CA ILE A 113 2.04 16.76 6.78
C ILE A 113 1.77 16.33 8.22
N HIS A 114 0.89 15.38 8.41
CA HIS A 114 0.59 14.77 9.70
C HIS A 114 1.05 13.31 9.69
N GLY A 115 1.52 12.82 10.84
CA GLY A 115 2.00 11.46 10.97
C GLY A 115 1.14 10.63 11.92
N ILE A 116 0.70 9.44 11.50
CA ILE A 116 0.14 8.41 12.38
C ILE A 116 1.23 7.34 12.57
N ASN A 117 1.75 7.26 13.78
CA ASN A 117 2.77 6.27 14.12
C ASN A 117 2.10 4.96 14.54
N TYR A 118 2.24 3.94 13.72
CA TYR A 118 1.51 2.68 13.78
C TYR A 118 2.25 1.60 14.53
N LYS A 119 1.65 1.06 15.60
CA LYS A 119 2.14 -0.10 16.38
C LYS A 119 3.63 -0.05 16.67
N ASP A 120 4.08 1.06 17.21
CA ASP A 120 5.49 1.33 17.45
C ASP A 120 5.78 1.51 18.94
N ALA A 121 7.00 1.14 19.36
CA ALA A 121 7.44 1.44 20.70
C ALA A 121 7.71 2.95 20.85
N PRO A 122 7.25 3.60 21.96
CA PRO A 122 7.36 5.04 22.10
C PRO A 122 8.77 5.59 21.98
N ASP A 123 9.77 4.86 22.54
CA ASP A 123 11.17 5.28 22.49
C ASP A 123 11.78 5.09 21.10
N ASP A 124 11.34 4.08 20.36
CA ASP A 124 11.83 3.82 19.00
C ASP A 124 11.26 4.85 18.01
N ALA A 125 9.97 5.16 18.10
CA ALA A 125 9.34 6.23 17.33
C ALA A 125 10.01 7.58 17.59
N ALA A 126 10.23 7.93 18.88
CA ALA A 126 10.90 9.18 19.27
C ALA A 126 12.33 9.23 18.74
N ARG A 127 13.09 8.16 18.90
CA ARG A 127 14.49 8.06 18.41
C ARG A 127 14.54 8.19 16.90
N TRP A 128 13.62 7.53 16.19
CA TRP A 128 13.54 7.58 14.73
C TRP A 128 13.35 9.02 14.24
N LEU A 129 12.32 9.73 14.77
CA LEU A 129 12.05 11.12 14.41
C LEU A 129 13.19 12.08 14.80
N ASN A 130 13.88 11.82 15.92
CA ASN A 130 15.01 12.64 16.33
C ASN A 130 16.25 12.45 15.45
N THR A 131 16.45 11.22 14.93
CA THR A 131 17.62 10.87 14.12
C THR A 131 17.43 11.20 12.65
N MET A 132 16.24 10.89 12.11
CA MET A 132 15.93 11.06 10.69
C MET A 132 15.36 12.46 10.35
N GLY A 133 14.98 13.24 11.37
CA GLY A 133 14.23 14.47 11.26
C GLY A 133 12.72 14.26 11.38
N ASP A 134 11.99 15.34 11.63
CA ASP A 134 10.55 15.33 11.83
C ASP A 134 9.86 16.22 10.80
N PRO A 135 9.23 15.63 9.77
CA PRO A 135 8.51 16.38 8.75
C PRO A 135 7.07 16.73 9.16
N TYR A 136 6.61 16.22 10.31
CA TYR A 136 5.19 16.25 10.68
C TYR A 136 4.83 17.50 11.48
N THR A 137 3.77 18.18 11.06
CA THR A 137 3.15 19.28 11.83
C THR A 137 2.52 18.76 13.12
N ARG A 138 1.90 17.57 13.06
CA ARG A 138 1.31 16.87 14.19
C ARG A 138 1.59 15.38 14.06
N THR A 139 1.68 14.69 15.21
CA THR A 139 1.85 13.25 15.22
C THR A 139 0.83 12.59 16.13
N GLY A 140 0.30 11.45 15.74
CA GLY A 140 -0.58 10.61 16.55
C GLY A 140 0.05 9.25 16.81
N ALA A 141 0.14 8.82 18.07
CA ALA A 141 0.67 7.52 18.46
C ALA A 141 -0.47 6.48 18.50
N ASP A 142 -0.65 5.72 17.43
CA ASP A 142 -1.61 4.62 17.28
C ASP A 142 -0.98 3.29 17.70
N ARG A 143 -0.81 3.09 19.01
CA ARG A 143 -0.07 1.97 19.59
C ARG A 143 -0.74 0.62 19.38
N ASP A 144 -2.06 0.58 19.43
CA ASP A 144 -2.86 -0.62 19.22
C ASP A 144 -3.26 -0.81 17.75
N GLY A 145 -3.05 0.19 16.92
CA GLY A 145 -3.33 0.16 15.49
C GLY A 145 -4.81 0.28 15.13
N ARG A 146 -5.66 0.74 16.07
CA ARG A 146 -7.11 0.85 15.83
C ARG A 146 -7.44 1.92 14.82
N VAL A 147 -6.79 3.09 14.91
CA VAL A 147 -7.03 4.17 13.96
C VAL A 147 -6.61 3.75 12.55
N ALA A 148 -5.48 3.09 12.42
CA ALA A 148 -5.05 2.54 11.14
C ALA A 148 -6.04 1.52 10.55
N ILE A 149 -6.63 0.65 11.39
CA ILE A 149 -7.69 -0.29 10.98
C ILE A 149 -8.93 0.47 10.48
N ASP A 150 -9.40 1.46 11.25
CA ASP A 150 -10.57 2.27 10.89
C ASP A 150 -10.34 3.06 9.58
N TRP A 151 -9.09 3.43 9.28
CA TRP A 151 -8.67 4.07 8.04
C TRP A 151 -8.43 3.07 6.89
N GLY A 152 -8.67 1.78 7.13
CA GLY A 152 -8.46 0.72 6.14
C GLY A 152 -6.99 0.60 5.71
N VAL A 153 -6.04 0.86 6.61
CA VAL A 153 -4.61 0.69 6.37
C VAL A 153 -4.29 -0.79 6.30
N TYR A 154 -3.69 -1.21 5.21
CA TYR A 154 -3.24 -2.61 5.02
C TYR A 154 -1.86 -2.87 5.59
N GLY A 155 -1.03 -1.82 5.63
CA GLY A 155 0.35 -1.87 6.12
C GLY A 155 1.01 -0.50 6.08
N VAL A 156 2.28 -0.43 6.44
CA VAL A 156 3.04 0.81 6.39
C VAL A 156 4.17 0.72 5.36
N PRO A 157 4.47 1.82 4.64
CA PRO A 157 3.78 3.11 4.71
C PRO A 157 2.50 3.18 3.89
N GLU A 158 1.57 4.03 4.29
CA GLU A 158 0.46 4.48 3.46
C GLU A 158 0.28 5.98 3.65
N THR A 159 -0.12 6.70 2.59
CA THR A 159 -0.30 8.14 2.64
C THR A 159 -1.65 8.54 2.07
N PHE A 160 -2.34 9.39 2.79
CA PHE A 160 -3.65 9.92 2.42
C PHE A 160 -3.55 11.40 2.07
N VAL A 161 -4.23 11.82 1.01
CA VAL A 161 -4.51 13.23 0.73
C VAL A 161 -5.88 13.55 1.30
N ILE A 162 -5.94 14.51 2.22
CA ILE A 162 -7.18 14.96 2.86
C ILE A 162 -7.50 16.34 2.32
N ASP A 163 -8.76 16.55 1.90
CA ASP A 163 -9.24 17.86 1.48
C ASP A 163 -9.60 18.75 2.69
N ALA A 164 -9.86 20.03 2.45
CA ALA A 164 -10.17 20.99 3.51
C ALA A 164 -11.48 20.70 4.26
N THR A 165 -12.34 19.85 3.73
CA THR A 165 -13.57 19.42 4.41
C THR A 165 -13.38 18.19 5.28
N GLY A 166 -12.15 17.63 5.31
CA GLY A 166 -11.80 16.42 6.07
C GLY A 166 -12.19 15.12 5.36
N HIS A 167 -12.31 15.11 4.03
CA HIS A 167 -12.57 13.91 3.25
C HIS A 167 -11.27 13.37 2.65
N ILE A 168 -11.18 12.05 2.55
CA ILE A 168 -10.07 11.37 1.89
C ILE A 168 -10.21 11.53 0.38
N ALA A 169 -9.37 12.36 -0.22
CA ALA A 169 -9.36 12.59 -1.67
C ALA A 169 -8.54 11.54 -2.43
N TYR A 170 -7.51 10.97 -1.77
CA TYR A 170 -6.65 9.95 -2.39
C TYR A 170 -5.93 9.12 -1.32
N LYS A 171 -5.61 7.89 -1.66
CA LYS A 171 -4.82 6.96 -0.85
C LYS A 171 -3.69 6.36 -1.67
N GLN A 172 -2.47 6.54 -1.23
CA GLN A 172 -1.28 5.86 -1.73
C GLN A 172 -0.96 4.68 -0.84
N ILE A 173 -0.94 3.48 -1.39
CA ILE A 173 -0.51 2.25 -0.70
C ILE A 173 0.98 2.05 -1.01
N GLY A 174 1.78 1.78 0.02
CA GLY A 174 3.24 1.68 -0.10
C GLY A 174 3.93 3.04 -0.13
N ALA A 175 5.24 3.02 -0.29
CA ALA A 175 6.07 4.22 -0.27
C ALA A 175 5.73 5.17 -1.43
N ILE A 176 5.68 6.47 -1.14
CA ILE A 176 5.57 7.50 -2.18
C ILE A 176 6.86 7.53 -2.99
N THR A 177 6.72 7.40 -4.30
CA THR A 177 7.81 7.64 -5.26
C THR A 177 7.80 9.08 -5.77
N GLU A 178 8.93 9.56 -6.32
CA GLU A 178 8.99 10.88 -6.99
C GLU A 178 7.96 10.98 -8.13
N GLU A 179 7.76 9.89 -8.86
CA GLU A 179 6.78 9.82 -9.93
C GLU A 179 5.35 10.00 -9.38
N ALA A 180 4.95 9.19 -8.39
CA ALA A 180 3.62 9.30 -7.76
C ALA A 180 3.40 10.69 -7.15
N LEU A 181 4.44 11.26 -6.52
CA LEU A 181 4.38 12.60 -5.97
C LEU A 181 4.11 13.65 -7.05
N THR A 182 4.90 13.65 -8.13
CA THR A 182 4.86 14.71 -9.14
C THR A 182 3.71 14.56 -10.13
N THR A 183 3.32 13.33 -10.47
CA THR A 183 2.26 13.07 -11.47
C THR A 183 0.87 12.97 -10.88
N THR A 184 0.74 12.60 -9.60
CA THR A 184 -0.56 12.34 -8.97
C THR A 184 -0.84 13.24 -7.77
N ILE A 185 0.04 13.19 -6.75
CA ILE A 185 -0.26 13.80 -5.44
C ILE A 185 -0.23 15.34 -5.51
N LEU A 186 0.85 15.93 -6.02
CA LEU A 186 0.98 17.39 -6.11
C LEU A 186 -0.05 18.02 -7.05
N PRO A 187 -0.35 17.47 -8.23
CA PRO A 187 -1.45 17.99 -9.08
C PRO A 187 -2.82 17.89 -8.41
N LEU A 188 -3.07 16.80 -7.65
CA LEU A 188 -4.31 16.66 -6.88
C LEU A 188 -4.43 17.74 -5.79
N ILE A 189 -3.38 17.94 -4.99
CA ILE A 189 -3.33 18.99 -3.96
C ILE A 189 -3.60 20.38 -4.57
N ALA A 190 -2.94 20.68 -5.70
CA ALA A 190 -3.14 21.97 -6.39
C ALA A 190 -4.60 22.15 -6.87
N ARG A 191 -5.22 21.10 -7.38
CA ARG A 191 -6.62 21.09 -7.79
C ARG A 191 -7.58 21.31 -6.62
N LEU A 192 -7.38 20.59 -5.51
CA LEU A 192 -8.20 20.72 -4.30
C LEU A 192 -8.15 22.13 -3.73
N ARG A 193 -6.95 22.71 -3.60
CA ARG A 193 -6.77 24.09 -3.13
C ARG A 193 -7.40 25.15 -4.05
N LYS A 194 -7.45 24.87 -5.35
CA LYS A 194 -8.11 25.78 -6.29
C LYS A 194 -9.64 25.74 -6.13
N SER A 195 -10.22 24.56 -5.89
CA SER A 195 -11.65 24.41 -5.63
C SER A 195 -12.10 25.12 -4.33
N GLU A 196 -11.26 25.09 -3.28
CA GLU A 196 -11.50 25.82 -2.04
C GLU A 196 -11.61 27.35 -2.26
N LYS A 197 -10.68 27.91 -3.03
CA LYS A 197 -10.68 29.35 -3.33
C LYS A 197 -11.85 29.80 -4.21
N GLY A 198 -12.43 28.91 -4.99
CA GLY A 198 -13.60 29.16 -5.83
C GLY A 198 -14.95 28.98 -5.12
N ALA A 199 -14.97 28.36 -3.96
CA ALA A 199 -16.16 28.09 -3.13
C ALA A 199 -16.31 29.10 -1.97
N GLY A 200 -15.48 30.14 -1.91
CA GLY A 200 -15.62 31.24 -0.97
C GLY A 200 -16.91 32.03 -1.26
N PRO A 201 -17.55 32.58 -0.21
CA PRO A 201 -18.90 33.18 -0.26
C PRO A 201 -19.07 34.30 -1.23
#